data_0bbf7589ef2b83b617465ea7e11f4741
#
_entry.id   0bbf7589ef2b83b617465ea7e11f4741
#
_cell.length_a   1.000
_cell.length_b   1.000
_cell.length_c   1.000
_cell.angle_alpha   90.00
_cell.angle_beta   90.00
_cell.angle_gamma   90.00
#
_symmetry.space_group_name_H-M   'P 1'
#
loop_
_entity.id
_entity.type
_entity.pdbx_description
1 polymer ?
#
loop_
_entity_poly.entity_id
_entity_poly.type
_entity_poly.pdbx_seq_one_letter_code
_entity_poly.pdbx_strand_id
1 'polypeptide(L)'
;FAGSGTLRQQIEQGAPASLFISADEKNMKMLQEKDLVSDVKPFVINELVLVVPKGQPKVELDQIATVKRIVLGNPETVPAGNYGKQVLTKLGVWEQVEPNVVYAKDVKAVTASISQGAGDAGFIYKTDAIAAGDAVQISAVTPADSHDPVIYPIGIIKKYDNALAKDFYQYVMSPEGQKVLEKYGFSTSK
;
A
#
# COMPACT_ATOMS: atom_id res chain seq x y z
N PHE A 1 2.53 2.18 -12.54
CA PHE A 1 2.11 1.76 -11.20
C PHE A 1 2.58 0.33 -10.94
N ALA A 2 3.21 0.08 -9.78
CA ALA A 2 3.64 -1.23 -9.28
C ALA A 2 3.86 -1.15 -7.76
N GLY A 3 4.28 -2.25 -7.12
CA GLY A 3 4.71 -2.21 -5.72
C GLY A 3 5.89 -1.26 -5.53
N SER A 4 5.91 -0.52 -4.41
CA SER A 4 6.89 0.55 -4.17
C SER A 4 8.34 0.03 -4.22
N GLY A 5 8.60 -1.18 -3.75
CA GLY A 5 9.91 -1.81 -3.85
C GLY A 5 10.35 -2.07 -5.30
N THR A 6 9.43 -2.50 -6.16
CA THR A 6 9.70 -2.69 -7.59
C THR A 6 10.01 -1.37 -8.28
N LEU A 7 9.21 -0.32 -8.00
CA LEU A 7 9.45 1.02 -8.56
C LEU A 7 10.77 1.61 -8.08
N ARG A 8 11.10 1.46 -6.79
CA ARG A 8 12.40 1.86 -6.24
C ARG A 8 13.56 1.22 -6.98
N GLN A 9 13.51 -0.11 -7.19
CA GLN A 9 14.56 -0.82 -7.93
C GLN A 9 14.70 -0.30 -9.36
N GLN A 10 13.60 0.01 -10.05
CA GLN A 10 13.62 0.61 -11.38
C GLN A 10 14.28 1.99 -11.37
N ILE A 11 13.98 2.82 -10.37
CA ILE A 11 14.60 4.14 -10.21
C ILE A 11 16.10 4.00 -9.98
N GLU A 12 16.54 3.08 -9.13
CA GLU A 12 17.95 2.76 -8.91
C GLU A 12 18.67 2.31 -10.18
N GLN A 13 17.97 1.64 -11.09
CA GLN A 13 18.45 1.24 -12.42
C GLN A 13 18.36 2.36 -13.46
N GLY A 14 17.87 3.53 -13.08
CA GLY A 14 17.82 4.71 -13.94
C GLY A 14 16.58 4.86 -14.79
N ALA A 15 15.46 4.23 -14.40
CA ALA A 15 14.18 4.41 -15.09
C ALA A 15 13.79 5.90 -15.16
N PRO A 16 13.25 6.37 -16.30
CA PRO A 16 12.89 7.77 -16.50
C PRO A 16 11.61 8.12 -15.74
N ALA A 17 11.76 8.67 -14.54
CA ALA A 17 10.68 9.18 -13.72
C ALA A 17 11.15 10.44 -13.00
N SER A 18 10.29 11.45 -12.89
CA SER A 18 10.60 12.73 -12.24
C SER A 18 10.13 12.80 -10.80
N LEU A 19 9.08 12.03 -10.46
CA LEU A 19 8.51 11.96 -9.11
C LEU A 19 8.36 10.50 -8.68
N PHE A 20 8.54 10.27 -7.39
CA PHE A 20 8.23 9.00 -6.76
C PHE A 20 7.30 9.22 -5.58
N ILE A 21 6.18 8.51 -5.56
CA ILE A 21 5.27 8.42 -4.42
C ILE A 21 5.34 6.97 -3.95
N SER A 22 5.83 6.77 -2.74
CA SER A 22 5.95 5.45 -2.14
C SER A 22 4.78 5.17 -1.20
N ALA A 23 4.34 3.92 -1.13
CA ALA A 23 3.34 3.49 -0.15
C ALA A 23 3.96 3.10 1.20
N ASP A 24 5.22 3.39 1.41
CA ASP A 24 5.96 3.31 2.68
C ASP A 24 7.12 4.29 2.74
N GLU A 25 7.58 4.59 3.94
CA GLU A 25 8.76 5.43 4.15
C GLU A 25 10.07 4.68 3.87
N LYS A 26 10.11 3.36 4.05
CA LYS A 26 11.30 2.51 3.88
C LYS A 26 11.88 2.62 2.47
N ASN A 27 11.05 2.44 1.45
CA ASN A 27 11.50 2.50 0.06
C ASN A 27 11.94 3.91 -0.35
N MET A 28 11.31 4.96 0.17
CA MET A 28 11.74 6.34 -0.05
C MET A 28 13.08 6.62 0.63
N LYS A 29 13.26 6.17 1.88
CA LYS A 29 14.50 6.33 2.64
C LYS A 29 15.68 5.67 1.93
N MET A 30 15.51 4.48 1.36
CA MET A 30 16.55 3.80 0.58
C MET A 30 17.01 4.62 -0.63
N LEU A 31 16.11 5.36 -1.29
CA LEU A 31 16.48 6.28 -2.37
C LEU A 31 17.18 7.54 -1.85
N GLN A 32 16.79 8.05 -0.66
CA GLN A 32 17.46 9.18 -0.01
C GLN A 32 18.91 8.82 0.38
N GLU A 33 19.11 7.63 0.95
CA GLU A 33 20.45 7.13 1.33
C GLU A 33 21.40 6.99 0.12
N LYS A 34 20.85 6.77 -1.07
CA LYS A 34 21.58 6.72 -2.35
C LYS A 34 21.65 8.07 -3.06
N ASP A 35 21.18 9.14 -2.44
CA ASP A 35 21.14 10.49 -2.99
C ASP A 35 20.39 10.62 -4.34
N LEU A 36 19.38 9.76 -4.55
CA LEU A 36 18.61 9.70 -5.82
C LEU A 36 17.37 10.61 -5.81
N VAL A 37 16.90 11.06 -4.65
CA VAL A 37 15.70 11.89 -4.49
C VAL A 37 15.98 13.13 -3.64
N SER A 38 15.20 14.19 -3.88
CA SER A 38 15.16 15.44 -3.11
C SER A 38 13.73 15.79 -2.72
N ASP A 39 13.59 16.83 -1.89
CA ASP A 39 12.29 17.41 -1.48
C ASP A 39 11.29 16.37 -0.93
N VAL A 40 11.82 15.35 -0.22
CA VAL A 40 11.01 14.28 0.34
C VAL A 40 10.16 14.81 1.49
N LYS A 41 8.84 14.60 1.39
CA LYS A 41 7.87 14.97 2.44
C LYS A 41 6.81 13.87 2.62
N PRO A 42 6.24 13.72 3.82
CA PRO A 42 4.98 13.02 3.98
C PRO A 42 3.93 13.66 3.08
N PHE A 43 3.13 12.84 2.42
CA PHE A 43 2.19 13.29 1.39
C PHE A 43 0.75 13.00 1.79
N VAL A 44 0.43 11.73 2.04
CA VAL A 44 -0.87 11.28 2.52
C VAL A 44 -0.72 10.09 3.45
N ILE A 45 -1.78 9.83 4.22
CA ILE A 45 -1.90 8.67 5.11
C ILE A 45 -2.99 7.75 4.55
N ASN A 46 -2.79 6.45 4.66
CA ASN A 46 -3.77 5.44 4.30
C ASN A 46 -4.06 4.51 5.50
N GLU A 47 -5.06 3.65 5.35
CA GLU A 47 -5.39 2.61 6.33
C GLU A 47 -5.27 1.24 5.65
N LEU A 48 -4.76 0.26 6.37
CA LEU A 48 -4.77 -1.13 5.94
C LEU A 48 -6.08 -1.78 6.35
N VAL A 49 -6.66 -2.57 5.47
CA VAL A 49 -7.93 -3.28 5.72
C VAL A 49 -7.82 -4.74 5.28
N LEU A 50 -8.54 -5.60 6.01
CA LEU A 50 -8.81 -6.97 5.59
C LEU A 50 -10.07 -6.94 4.72
N VAL A 51 -9.99 -7.53 3.53
CA VAL A 51 -11.11 -7.65 2.61
C VAL A 51 -11.42 -9.11 2.32
N VAL A 52 -12.67 -9.38 2.00
CA VAL A 52 -13.19 -10.66 1.51
C VAL A 52 -13.97 -10.44 0.21
N PRO A 53 -14.23 -11.49 -0.58
CA PRO A 53 -15.08 -11.37 -1.76
C PRO A 53 -16.47 -10.83 -1.38
N LYS A 54 -17.07 -10.01 -2.25
CA LYS A 54 -18.42 -9.46 -2.00
C LYS A 54 -19.44 -10.58 -1.77
N GLY A 55 -20.26 -10.40 -0.74
CA GLY A 55 -21.31 -11.36 -0.37
C GLY A 55 -20.84 -12.59 0.41
N GLN A 56 -19.54 -12.74 0.63
CA GLN A 56 -19.02 -13.77 1.54
C GLN A 56 -19.11 -13.31 3.01
N PRO A 57 -19.19 -14.25 3.96
CA PRO A 57 -19.13 -13.90 5.38
C PRO A 57 -17.89 -13.06 5.72
N LYS A 58 -18.08 -12.07 6.57
CA LYS A 58 -16.94 -11.31 7.11
C LYS A 58 -16.08 -12.19 8.00
N VAL A 59 -14.79 -11.93 7.97
CA VAL A 59 -13.79 -12.57 8.84
C VAL A 59 -13.21 -11.47 9.74
N GLU A 60 -13.31 -11.63 11.03
CA GLU A 60 -12.65 -10.75 11.98
C GLU A 60 -11.15 -11.08 12.08
N LEU A 61 -10.34 -10.12 12.53
CA LEU A 61 -8.88 -10.32 12.57
C LEU A 61 -8.45 -11.47 13.48
N ASP A 62 -9.16 -11.72 14.58
CA ASP A 62 -8.91 -12.85 15.49
C ASP A 62 -9.29 -14.21 14.89
N GLN A 63 -10.09 -14.21 13.82
CA GLN A 63 -10.50 -15.40 13.08
C GLN A 63 -9.61 -15.69 11.86
N ILE A 64 -8.65 -14.82 11.54
CA ILE A 64 -7.85 -14.92 10.32
C ILE A 64 -7.12 -16.25 10.18
N ALA A 65 -6.77 -16.89 11.30
CA ALA A 65 -6.12 -18.21 11.32
C ALA A 65 -7.00 -19.34 10.76
N THR A 66 -8.32 -19.14 10.63
CA THR A 66 -9.25 -20.10 10.04
C THR A 66 -9.37 -19.98 8.52
N VAL A 67 -8.82 -18.93 7.93
CA VAL A 67 -8.89 -18.66 6.50
C VAL A 67 -7.95 -19.58 5.74
N LYS A 68 -8.46 -20.23 4.68
CA LYS A 68 -7.68 -21.23 3.93
C LYS A 68 -6.74 -20.60 2.88
N ARG A 69 -7.12 -19.48 2.27
CA ARG A 69 -6.36 -18.81 1.22
C ARG A 69 -6.29 -17.33 1.52
N ILE A 70 -5.21 -16.90 2.14
CA ILE A 70 -4.94 -15.50 2.41
C ILE A 70 -4.11 -14.94 1.27
N VAL A 71 -4.57 -13.88 0.60
CA VAL A 71 -3.79 -13.21 -0.44
C VAL A 71 -3.10 -12.00 0.15
N LEU A 72 -1.80 -11.95 0.01
CA LEU A 72 -0.94 -10.90 0.53
C LEU A 72 -0.01 -10.39 -0.57
N GLY A 73 0.22 -9.08 -0.65
CA GLY A 73 1.33 -8.59 -1.45
C GLY A 73 2.65 -9.19 -0.95
N ASN A 74 3.62 -9.45 -1.83
CA ASN A 74 4.92 -9.97 -1.38
C ASN A 74 5.54 -8.97 -0.38
N PRO A 75 5.79 -9.35 0.89
CA PRO A 75 6.27 -8.43 1.93
C PRO A 75 7.61 -7.76 1.61
N GLU A 76 8.43 -8.38 0.75
CA GLU A 76 9.74 -7.83 0.37
C GLU A 76 9.64 -6.65 -0.62
N THR A 77 8.55 -6.60 -1.43
CA THR A 77 8.42 -5.63 -2.52
C THR A 77 7.13 -4.83 -2.49
N VAL A 78 6.14 -5.26 -1.73
CA VAL A 78 4.80 -4.64 -1.65
C VAL A 78 4.54 -4.17 -0.23
N PRO A 79 4.51 -2.84 0.04
CA PRO A 79 4.33 -2.30 1.39
C PRO A 79 3.08 -2.82 2.10
N ALA A 80 1.93 -2.88 1.43
CA ALA A 80 0.70 -3.45 2.03
C ALA A 80 0.89 -4.91 2.49
N GLY A 81 1.70 -5.68 1.78
CA GLY A 81 2.06 -7.04 2.18
C GLY A 81 2.92 -7.08 3.44
N ASN A 82 3.89 -6.15 3.54
CA ASN A 82 4.70 -6.00 4.75
C ASN A 82 3.82 -5.60 5.95
N TYR A 83 2.93 -4.61 5.79
CA TYR A 83 2.00 -4.22 6.85
C TYR A 83 1.07 -5.37 7.24
N GLY A 84 0.52 -6.12 6.28
CA GLY A 84 -0.30 -7.30 6.56
C GLY A 84 0.47 -8.38 7.33
N LYS A 85 1.74 -8.62 6.98
CA LYS A 85 2.63 -9.50 7.76
C LYS A 85 2.84 -9.00 9.18
N GLN A 86 3.05 -7.69 9.38
CA GLN A 86 3.17 -7.09 10.72
C GLN A 86 1.90 -7.34 11.55
N VAL A 87 0.71 -7.11 10.98
CA VAL A 87 -0.59 -7.39 11.62
C VAL A 87 -0.66 -8.86 12.07
N LEU A 88 -0.40 -9.79 11.17
CA LEU A 88 -0.46 -11.23 11.44
C LEU A 88 0.58 -11.66 12.49
N THR A 89 1.76 -11.04 12.48
CA THR A 89 2.80 -11.25 13.49
C THR A 89 2.37 -10.71 14.85
N LYS A 90 1.81 -9.51 14.90
CA LYS A 90 1.29 -8.91 16.15
C LYS A 90 0.17 -9.71 16.77
N LEU A 91 -0.68 -10.32 15.93
CA LEU A 91 -1.73 -11.26 16.36
C LEU A 91 -1.18 -12.62 16.81
N GLY A 92 0.12 -12.90 16.61
CA GLY A 92 0.76 -14.16 16.97
C GLY A 92 0.38 -15.34 16.05
N VAL A 93 -0.17 -15.08 14.87
CA VAL A 93 -0.68 -16.13 13.97
C VAL A 93 0.13 -16.28 12.67
N TRP A 94 1.17 -15.47 12.47
CA TRP A 94 1.93 -15.46 11.20
C TRP A 94 2.42 -16.85 10.80
N GLU A 95 3.12 -17.56 11.68
CA GLU A 95 3.68 -18.88 11.38
C GLU A 95 2.60 -19.94 11.07
N GLN A 96 1.42 -19.80 11.66
CA GLN A 96 0.28 -20.69 11.39
C GLN A 96 -0.34 -20.43 10.03
N VAL A 97 -0.45 -19.16 9.61
CA VAL A 97 -1.13 -18.78 8.36
C VAL A 97 -0.21 -18.72 7.15
N GLU A 98 1.09 -18.53 7.34
CA GLU A 98 2.07 -18.39 6.25
C GLU A 98 1.99 -19.51 5.21
N PRO A 99 1.78 -20.79 5.56
CA PRO A 99 1.61 -21.85 4.55
C PRO A 99 0.37 -21.70 3.67
N ASN A 100 -0.60 -20.89 4.10
CA ASN A 100 -1.85 -20.61 3.38
C ASN A 100 -1.81 -19.27 2.63
N VAL A 101 -0.67 -18.57 2.67
CA VAL A 101 -0.51 -17.27 2.02
C VAL A 101 -0.17 -17.44 0.55
N VAL A 102 -0.94 -16.77 -0.30
CA VAL A 102 -0.64 -16.62 -1.73
C VAL A 102 -0.09 -15.22 -1.96
N TYR A 103 1.14 -15.13 -2.44
CA TYR A 103 1.79 -13.86 -2.66
C TYR A 103 1.44 -13.27 -4.02
N ALA A 104 1.05 -11.99 -4.01
CA ALA A 104 0.76 -11.19 -5.19
C ALA A 104 1.86 -10.15 -5.43
N LYS A 105 2.02 -9.74 -6.69
CA LYS A 105 3.05 -8.78 -7.11
C LYS A 105 2.77 -7.32 -6.69
N ASP A 106 1.52 -6.98 -6.43
CA ASP A 106 1.06 -5.63 -6.02
C ASP A 106 -0.35 -5.71 -5.41
N VAL A 107 -0.83 -4.59 -4.84
CA VAL A 107 -2.15 -4.49 -4.21
C VAL A 107 -3.30 -4.72 -5.19
N LYS A 108 -3.14 -4.29 -6.46
CA LYS A 108 -4.18 -4.53 -7.48
C LYS A 108 -4.35 -6.02 -7.78
N ALA A 109 -3.25 -6.77 -7.79
CA ALA A 109 -3.31 -8.23 -7.94
C ALA A 109 -3.95 -8.91 -6.74
N VAL A 110 -3.73 -8.42 -5.51
CA VAL A 110 -4.46 -8.89 -4.31
C VAL A 110 -5.95 -8.64 -4.49
N THR A 111 -6.35 -7.40 -4.81
CA THR A 111 -7.76 -7.01 -5.02
C THR A 111 -8.42 -7.87 -6.09
N ALA A 112 -7.75 -8.08 -7.23
CA ALA A 112 -8.26 -8.92 -8.31
C ALA A 112 -8.46 -10.39 -7.88
N SER A 113 -7.50 -10.94 -7.14
CA SER A 113 -7.60 -12.32 -6.62
C SER A 113 -8.80 -12.49 -5.69
N ILE A 114 -9.03 -11.53 -4.79
CA ILE A 114 -10.17 -11.55 -3.89
C ILE A 114 -11.50 -11.38 -4.65
N SER A 115 -11.59 -10.41 -5.56
CA SER A 115 -12.80 -10.17 -6.35
C SER A 115 -13.22 -11.36 -7.22
N GLN A 116 -12.24 -12.14 -7.68
CA GLN A 116 -12.46 -13.34 -8.50
C GLN A 116 -12.68 -14.63 -7.67
N GLY A 117 -12.66 -14.56 -6.34
CA GLY A 117 -12.78 -15.72 -5.46
C GLY A 117 -11.56 -16.65 -5.48
N ALA A 118 -10.42 -16.19 -6.01
CA ALA A 118 -9.16 -16.93 -5.96
C ALA A 118 -8.51 -16.90 -4.57
N GLY A 119 -8.89 -15.94 -3.72
CA GLY A 119 -8.54 -15.85 -2.31
C GLY A 119 -9.79 -15.69 -1.45
N ASP A 120 -9.71 -16.14 -0.21
CA ASP A 120 -10.81 -16.07 0.74
C ASP A 120 -10.77 -14.77 1.56
N ALA A 121 -9.55 -14.25 1.83
CA ALA A 121 -9.33 -12.95 2.44
C ALA A 121 -7.99 -12.35 1.96
N GLY A 122 -7.82 -11.04 2.08
CA GLY A 122 -6.57 -10.37 1.70
C GLY A 122 -6.42 -9.02 2.36
N PHE A 123 -5.17 -8.57 2.50
CA PHE A 123 -4.85 -7.24 3.02
C PHE A 123 -4.58 -6.28 1.88
N ILE A 124 -5.33 -5.18 1.84
CA ILE A 124 -5.18 -4.08 0.88
C ILE A 124 -5.34 -2.74 1.60
N TYR A 125 -5.09 -1.64 0.89
CA TYR A 125 -5.40 -0.34 1.45
C TYR A 125 -6.91 -0.04 1.35
N LYS A 126 -7.41 0.76 2.28
CA LYS A 126 -8.79 1.24 2.29
C LYS A 126 -9.17 1.95 0.99
N THR A 127 -8.24 2.74 0.44
CA THR A 127 -8.44 3.39 -0.86
C THR A 127 -8.64 2.42 -2.01
N ASP A 128 -7.91 1.30 -2.02
CA ASP A 128 -8.09 0.25 -3.02
C ASP A 128 -9.44 -0.48 -2.84
N ALA A 129 -9.86 -0.71 -1.60
CA ALA A 129 -11.17 -1.30 -1.31
C ALA A 129 -12.32 -0.37 -1.77
N ILE A 130 -12.19 0.94 -1.54
CA ILE A 130 -13.15 1.95 -2.02
C ILE A 130 -13.20 1.96 -3.56
N ALA A 131 -12.04 1.97 -4.21
CA ALA A 131 -11.94 1.98 -5.66
C ALA A 131 -12.48 0.68 -6.31
N ALA A 132 -12.36 -0.45 -5.63
CA ALA A 132 -12.90 -1.73 -6.08
C ALA A 132 -14.43 -1.80 -5.97
N GLY A 133 -15.05 -0.92 -5.17
CA GLY A 133 -16.50 -0.85 -5.00
C GLY A 133 -17.12 -2.19 -4.59
N ASP A 134 -18.06 -2.68 -5.38
CA ASP A 134 -18.76 -3.93 -5.10
C ASP A 134 -17.98 -5.21 -5.45
N ALA A 135 -16.74 -5.10 -5.88
CA ALA A 135 -15.92 -6.29 -6.17
C ALA A 135 -15.41 -6.99 -4.91
N VAL A 136 -15.18 -6.24 -3.85
CA VAL A 136 -14.75 -6.73 -2.53
C VAL A 136 -15.54 -6.04 -1.43
N GLN A 137 -15.48 -6.58 -0.22
CA GLN A 137 -16.03 -5.87 0.95
C GLN A 137 -14.98 -5.82 2.06
N ILE A 138 -14.92 -4.69 2.76
CA ILE A 138 -14.09 -4.55 3.95
C ILE A 138 -14.68 -5.44 5.04
N SER A 139 -13.85 -6.35 5.53
CA SER A 139 -14.17 -7.27 6.60
C SER A 139 -13.78 -6.70 7.96
N ALA A 140 -12.55 -6.18 8.05
CA ALA A 140 -12.06 -5.51 9.25
C ALA A 140 -11.08 -4.39 8.88
N VAL A 141 -10.99 -3.36 9.73
CA VAL A 141 -9.93 -2.34 9.70
C VAL A 141 -8.84 -2.78 10.67
N THR A 142 -7.58 -2.73 10.25
CA THR A 142 -6.48 -3.11 11.13
C THR A 142 -6.27 -2.08 12.24
N PRO A 143 -6.01 -2.49 13.49
CA PRO A 143 -5.67 -1.55 14.56
C PRO A 143 -4.41 -0.74 14.22
N ALA A 144 -4.42 0.54 14.55
CA ALA A 144 -3.31 1.46 14.22
C ALA A 144 -1.96 1.06 14.86
N ASP A 145 -2.00 0.32 15.96
CA ASP A 145 -0.81 -0.19 16.65
C ASP A 145 -0.36 -1.59 16.18
N SER A 146 -1.06 -2.18 15.21
CA SER A 146 -0.75 -3.53 14.69
C SER A 146 0.30 -3.56 13.58
N HIS A 147 0.63 -2.40 13.03
CA HIS A 147 1.63 -2.22 11.98
C HIS A 147 2.19 -0.79 12.00
N ASP A 148 3.28 -0.56 11.29
CA ASP A 148 3.82 0.78 11.12
C ASP A 148 2.79 1.71 10.45
N PRO A 149 2.80 3.03 10.73
CA PRO A 149 1.90 3.98 10.07
C PRO A 149 2.01 3.92 8.55
N VAL A 150 0.87 3.91 7.87
CA VAL A 150 0.82 3.86 6.41
C VAL A 150 0.96 5.27 5.85
N ILE A 151 2.17 5.82 5.94
CA ILE A 151 2.52 7.14 5.41
C ILE A 151 3.06 6.98 3.99
N TYR A 152 2.50 7.71 3.05
CA TYR A 152 3.00 7.81 1.68
C TYR A 152 3.87 9.06 1.57
N PRO A 153 5.18 8.94 1.47
CA PRO A 153 6.05 10.06 1.11
C PRO A 153 6.06 10.30 -0.40
N ILE A 154 6.25 11.56 -0.78
CA ILE A 154 6.55 11.99 -2.15
C ILE A 154 7.95 12.59 -2.21
N GLY A 155 8.68 12.36 -3.30
CA GLY A 155 10.00 12.95 -3.55
C GLY A 155 10.25 13.19 -5.04
N ILE A 156 11.12 14.14 -5.35
CA ILE A 156 11.59 14.44 -6.71
C ILE A 156 12.81 13.58 -7.02
N ILE A 157 12.82 12.90 -8.16
CA ILE A 157 13.97 12.10 -8.62
C ILE A 157 14.97 13.04 -9.25
N LYS A 158 16.15 13.22 -8.63
CA LYS A 158 17.16 14.22 -8.99
C LYS A 158 17.58 14.18 -10.45
N LYS A 159 17.78 12.97 -11.01
CA LYS A 159 18.23 12.77 -12.39
C LYS A 159 17.26 13.34 -13.43
N TYR A 160 15.97 13.38 -13.11
CA TYR A 160 14.89 13.81 -14.01
C TYR A 160 14.11 15.01 -13.46
N ASP A 161 14.76 15.79 -12.56
CA ASP A 161 14.21 17.02 -12.02
C ASP A 161 13.99 18.04 -13.15
N ASN A 162 12.78 18.61 -13.19
CA ASN A 162 12.39 19.62 -14.17
C ASN A 162 11.24 20.48 -13.63
N ALA A 163 10.97 21.61 -14.28
CA ALA A 163 9.95 22.56 -13.84
C ALA A 163 8.55 21.93 -13.73
N LEU A 164 8.15 21.13 -14.71
CA LEU A 164 6.83 20.48 -14.72
C LEU A 164 6.66 19.51 -13.55
N ALA A 165 7.71 18.76 -13.19
CA ALA A 165 7.69 17.88 -12.01
C ALA A 165 7.51 18.67 -10.72
N LYS A 166 8.20 19.81 -10.59
CA LYS A 166 8.06 20.71 -9.43
C LYS A 166 6.68 21.33 -9.35
N ASP A 167 6.13 21.77 -10.47
CA ASP A 167 4.76 22.34 -10.52
C ASP A 167 3.73 21.27 -10.10
N PHE A 168 3.86 20.05 -10.62
CA PHE A 168 2.98 18.94 -10.22
C PHE A 168 3.16 18.55 -8.73
N TYR A 169 4.39 18.50 -8.24
CA TYR A 169 4.68 18.28 -6.83
C TYR A 169 3.99 19.33 -5.95
N GLN A 170 4.13 20.62 -6.30
CA GLN A 170 3.48 21.70 -5.57
C GLN A 170 1.96 21.60 -5.62
N TYR A 171 1.40 21.26 -6.79
CA TYR A 171 -0.05 21.10 -6.96
C TYR A 171 -0.60 19.98 -6.07
N VAL A 172 0.01 18.78 -6.05
CA VAL A 172 -0.49 17.67 -5.24
C VAL A 172 -0.35 17.92 -3.74
N MET A 173 0.61 18.78 -3.34
CA MET A 173 0.79 19.23 -1.96
C MET A 173 -0.11 20.41 -1.58
N SER A 174 -0.77 21.06 -2.55
CA SER A 174 -1.67 22.18 -2.30
C SER A 174 -3.00 21.75 -1.68
N PRO A 175 -3.77 22.67 -1.06
CA PRO A 175 -5.10 22.36 -0.54
C PRO A 175 -6.05 21.78 -1.60
N GLU A 176 -5.94 22.19 -2.84
CA GLU A 176 -6.72 21.68 -3.97
C GLU A 176 -6.35 20.22 -4.29
N GLY A 177 -5.05 19.92 -4.38
CA GLY A 177 -4.57 18.55 -4.59
C GLY A 177 -4.96 17.62 -3.44
N GLN A 178 -4.83 18.09 -2.19
CA GLN A 178 -5.21 17.31 -1.01
C GLN A 178 -6.72 16.99 -0.99
N LYS A 179 -7.60 17.93 -1.33
CA LYS A 179 -9.05 17.66 -1.48
C LYS A 179 -9.36 16.56 -2.49
N VAL A 180 -8.60 16.51 -3.59
CA VAL A 180 -8.77 15.41 -4.56
C VAL A 180 -8.42 14.08 -3.91
N LEU A 181 -7.33 13.99 -3.16
CA LEU A 181 -6.90 12.77 -2.49
C LEU A 181 -7.88 12.32 -1.40
N GLU A 182 -8.40 13.24 -0.60
CA GLU A 182 -9.44 12.98 0.40
C GLU A 182 -10.70 12.37 -0.23
N LYS A 183 -11.11 12.85 -1.40
CA LYS A 183 -12.24 12.29 -2.15
C LYS A 183 -12.05 10.80 -2.50
N TYR A 184 -10.80 10.35 -2.65
CA TYR A 184 -10.46 8.96 -2.92
C TYR A 184 -10.13 8.15 -1.66
N GLY A 185 -10.36 8.71 -0.47
CA GLY A 185 -10.26 8.01 0.81
C GLY A 185 -8.91 8.10 1.50
N PHE A 186 -7.97 8.92 0.99
CA PHE A 186 -6.75 9.23 1.72
C PHE A 186 -7.02 10.24 2.85
N SER A 187 -6.21 10.18 3.90
CA SER A 187 -6.12 11.24 4.90
C SER A 187 -4.89 12.11 4.61
N THR A 188 -5.01 13.42 4.85
CA THR A 188 -3.87 14.33 4.71
C THR A 188 -2.91 14.16 5.89
N SER A 189 -1.61 14.13 5.63
CA SER A 189 -0.60 14.26 6.67
C SER A 189 -0.54 15.73 7.10
N LYS A 190 -1.08 16.05 8.29
CA LYS A 190 -0.91 17.38 8.88
C LYS A 190 0.51 17.58 9.36
#